data_d6056573af4ebcd1e7dd20c5be77da99
#
_entry.id   d6056573af4ebcd1e7dd20c5be77da99
#
_cell.length_a   1.000
_cell.length_b   1.000
_cell.length_c   1.000
_cell.angle_alpha   90.00
_cell.angle_beta   90.00
_cell.angle_gamma   90.00
#
_symmetry.space_group_name_H-M   'P 1'
#
loop_
_entity.id
_entity.type
_entity.pdbx_description
1 polymer ?
#
loop_
_entity_poly.entity_id
_entity_poly.type
_entity_poly.pdbx_seq_one_letter_code
_entity_poly.pdbx_strand_id
1 'polypeptide(L)'
;MKALLHPTYFPTIASFSLLVTTSCILEVSDNYQKQTYRNRTYIYGANGRQILTVPILHTGGETGRQLYKEVRVDNNVAWQKQHWKTLQTAYRTSPYFEYYEDKIVPIFTQKHTFLLDLNLKTIEVLLDCLHASVEWEKTTSYKESYPEDEDFRYLTDAKRPYEGTQTPYYQIFSDKHGFIPNLSILDLLFHEGNHALDYLREGQ
;
A
#
# COMPACT_ATOMS: atom_id res chain seq x y z
N MET A 1 -17.91 -7.46 13.01
CA MET A 1 -16.90 -6.41 13.11
C MET A 1 -16.43 -6.07 11.69
N LYS A 2 -16.40 -4.80 11.32
CA LYS A 2 -15.91 -4.34 10.03
C LYS A 2 -14.73 -3.39 10.26
N ALA A 3 -13.58 -3.67 9.68
CA ALA A 3 -12.41 -2.79 9.81
C ALA A 3 -12.51 -1.59 8.88
N LEU A 4 -12.40 -0.38 9.42
CA LEU A 4 -12.33 0.86 8.64
C LEU A 4 -10.89 1.18 8.29
N LEU A 5 -10.57 1.20 6.99
CA LEU A 5 -9.23 1.40 6.43
C LEU A 5 -9.24 2.48 5.36
N HIS A 6 -8.09 3.14 5.15
CA HIS A 6 -7.88 3.92 3.94
C HIS A 6 -7.29 3.05 2.82
N PRO A 7 -7.74 3.17 1.57
CA PRO A 7 -6.99 2.65 0.43
C PRO A 7 -5.66 3.39 0.32
N THR A 8 -4.56 2.65 0.24
CA THR A 8 -3.21 3.22 0.21
C THR A 8 -2.41 2.67 -0.96
N TYR A 9 -1.36 3.40 -1.36
CA TYR A 9 -0.50 3.02 -2.47
C TYR A 9 0.36 1.81 -2.12
N PHE A 10 0.10 0.67 -2.74
CA PHE A 10 0.69 -0.61 -2.36
C PHE A 10 0.73 -0.77 -0.84
N PRO A 11 -0.39 -1.11 -0.21
CA PRO A 11 -0.58 -1.10 1.24
C PRO A 11 0.56 -1.75 2.02
N THR A 12 0.73 -1.35 3.26
CA THR A 12 1.62 -2.05 4.19
C THR A 12 1.08 -3.44 4.50
N ILE A 13 1.96 -4.34 4.94
CA ILE A 13 1.59 -5.71 5.32
C ILE A 13 0.46 -5.70 6.36
N ALA A 14 0.55 -4.87 7.40
CA ALA A 14 -0.50 -4.77 8.43
C ALA A 14 -1.86 -4.33 7.85
N SER A 15 -1.88 -3.30 6.99
CA SER A 15 -3.12 -2.84 6.36
C SER A 15 -3.71 -3.89 5.42
N PHE A 16 -2.86 -4.59 4.67
CA PHE A 16 -3.30 -5.61 3.73
C PHE A 16 -3.76 -6.90 4.43
N SER A 17 -3.14 -7.26 5.55
CA SER A 17 -3.58 -8.37 6.38
C SER A 17 -5.01 -8.16 6.88
N LEU A 18 -5.33 -6.99 7.43
CA LEU A 18 -6.71 -6.66 7.81
C LEU A 18 -7.68 -6.76 6.63
N LEU A 19 -7.25 -6.30 5.45
CA LEU A 19 -8.09 -6.35 4.24
C LEU A 19 -8.46 -7.79 3.85
N VAL A 20 -7.55 -8.77 4.02
CA VAL A 20 -7.79 -10.16 3.61
C VAL A 20 -8.34 -11.06 4.72
N THR A 21 -8.33 -10.60 5.98
CA THR A 21 -8.79 -11.39 7.12
C THR A 21 -10.10 -10.92 7.72
N THR A 22 -10.53 -9.68 7.39
CA THR A 22 -11.69 -9.03 8.03
C THR A 22 -12.58 -8.38 6.97
N SER A 23 -13.88 -8.31 7.19
CA SER A 23 -14.75 -7.48 6.36
C SER A 23 -14.35 -6.02 6.49
N CYS A 24 -14.16 -5.30 5.38
CA CYS A 24 -13.61 -3.96 5.39
C CYS A 24 -14.57 -2.90 4.85
N ILE A 25 -14.46 -1.70 5.44
CA ILE A 25 -14.99 -0.47 4.88
C ILE A 25 -13.80 0.40 4.49
N LEU A 26 -13.78 0.87 3.24
CA LEU A 26 -12.73 1.76 2.75
C LEU A 26 -13.18 3.22 2.90
N GLU A 27 -12.42 3.99 3.69
CA GLU A 27 -12.64 5.43 3.84
C GLU A 27 -12.17 6.18 2.61
N VAL A 28 -13.11 6.71 1.84
CA VAL A 28 -12.88 7.42 0.58
C VAL A 28 -13.41 8.86 0.59
N SER A 29 -14.09 9.25 1.67
CA SER A 29 -14.83 10.51 1.79
C SER A 29 -14.12 11.55 2.65
N ASP A 30 -12.94 11.25 3.20
CA ASP A 30 -12.16 12.19 4.02
C ASP A 30 -11.31 13.16 3.20
N ASN A 31 -10.65 14.09 3.91
CA ASN A 31 -9.69 14.99 3.32
C ASN A 31 -8.32 14.31 3.17
N TYR A 32 -7.64 14.60 2.06
CA TYR A 32 -6.28 14.16 1.86
C TYR A 32 -5.32 14.74 2.91
N GLN A 33 -4.52 13.87 3.50
CA GLN A 33 -3.47 14.25 4.44
C GLN A 33 -2.09 13.96 3.86
N LYS A 34 -1.20 14.94 3.96
CA LYS A 34 0.21 14.81 3.53
C LYS A 34 0.97 13.83 4.44
N GLN A 35 2.01 13.24 3.88
CA GLN A 35 2.93 12.34 4.61
C GLN A 35 2.24 11.07 5.15
N THR A 36 1.26 10.57 4.41
CA THR A 36 0.55 9.34 4.69
C THR A 36 0.81 8.30 3.59
N TYR A 37 0.51 7.04 3.87
CA TYR A 37 0.59 5.96 2.88
C TYR A 37 -0.36 6.11 1.68
N ARG A 38 -1.21 7.14 1.66
CA ARG A 38 -2.07 7.41 0.50
C ARG A 38 -1.28 7.65 -0.78
N ASN A 39 -0.14 8.35 -0.70
CA ASN A 39 0.69 8.63 -1.89
C ASN A 39 2.11 8.11 -1.78
N ARG A 40 2.39 7.20 -0.86
CA ARG A 40 3.72 6.59 -0.70
C ARG A 40 3.64 5.18 -0.18
N THR A 41 4.72 4.46 -0.36
CA THR A 41 4.95 3.18 0.28
C THR A 41 6.43 3.01 0.59
N TYR A 42 6.76 2.05 1.44
CA TYR A 42 8.15 1.71 1.74
C TYR A 42 8.46 0.30 1.31
N ILE A 43 9.59 0.12 0.66
CA ILE A 43 10.12 -1.15 0.20
C ILE A 43 11.50 -1.39 0.82
N TYR A 44 12.03 -2.61 0.65
CA TYR A 44 13.40 -2.93 1.05
C TYR A 44 14.36 -2.71 -0.13
N GLY A 45 15.19 -1.71 -0.05
CA GLY A 45 16.26 -1.46 -1.02
C GLY A 45 17.63 -1.87 -0.48
N ALA A 46 18.65 -1.84 -1.32
CA ALA A 46 20.03 -2.21 -0.96
C ALA A 46 20.63 -1.39 0.20
N ASN A 47 20.07 -0.22 0.51
CA ASN A 47 20.47 0.65 1.62
C ASN A 47 19.46 0.66 2.78
N GLY A 48 18.61 -0.37 2.90
CA GLY A 48 17.55 -0.47 3.90
C GLY A 48 16.21 0.04 3.39
N ARG A 49 15.40 0.59 4.28
CA ARG A 49 14.05 1.08 3.97
C ARG A 49 14.08 2.21 2.92
N GLN A 50 13.42 1.99 1.79
CA GLN A 50 13.36 2.93 0.67
C GLN A 50 11.93 3.37 0.41
N ILE A 51 11.72 4.67 0.23
CA ILE A 51 10.41 5.27 -0.05
C ILE A 51 10.15 5.33 -1.56
N LEU A 52 8.92 5.01 -1.95
CA LEU A 52 8.34 5.31 -3.27
C LEU A 52 7.20 6.30 -3.08
N THR A 53 7.26 7.46 -3.72
CA THR A 53 6.25 8.51 -3.55
C THR A 53 5.60 8.86 -4.89
N VAL A 54 4.29 8.73 -4.96
CA VAL A 54 3.48 9.18 -6.10
C VAL A 54 3.34 10.70 -6.01
N PRO A 55 3.79 11.47 -7.00
CA PRO A 55 3.60 12.91 -7.03
C PRO A 55 2.13 13.26 -7.26
N ILE A 56 1.66 14.31 -6.62
CA ILE A 56 0.28 14.77 -6.72
C ILE A 56 0.21 16.25 -7.07
N LEU A 57 -0.84 16.63 -7.80
CA LEU A 57 -1.16 18.02 -8.06
C LEU A 57 -1.85 18.61 -6.83
N HIS A 58 -1.24 19.65 -6.26
CA HIS A 58 -1.86 20.43 -5.21
C HIS A 58 -2.81 21.45 -5.84
N THR A 59 -4.10 21.19 -5.77
CA THR A 59 -5.11 22.20 -6.07
C THR A 59 -5.36 22.98 -4.77
N GLY A 60 -4.64 24.10 -4.61
CA GLY A 60 -4.84 24.99 -3.47
C GLY A 60 -6.23 25.62 -3.56
N GLY A 61 -7.23 25.01 -2.95
CA GLY A 61 -8.50 25.69 -2.67
C GLY A 61 -8.29 26.74 -1.57
N GLU A 62 -9.16 27.74 -1.49
CA GLU A 62 -9.14 28.80 -0.46
C GLU A 62 -9.09 28.24 0.98
N THR A 63 -9.58 27.01 1.20
CA THR A 63 -9.58 26.32 2.50
C THR A 63 -8.34 25.43 2.73
N GLY A 64 -7.48 25.22 1.72
CA GLY A 64 -6.31 24.31 1.81
C GLY A 64 -6.67 22.83 2.01
N ARG A 65 -7.94 22.46 1.99
CA ARG A 65 -8.42 21.09 2.15
C ARG A 65 -8.85 20.53 0.78
N GLN A 66 -8.42 19.33 0.47
CA GLN A 66 -8.77 18.62 -0.76
C GLN A 66 -9.32 17.24 -0.39
N LEU A 67 -10.48 16.88 -0.92
CA LEU A 67 -11.05 15.55 -0.72
C LEU A 67 -10.14 14.49 -1.32
N TYR A 68 -9.94 13.38 -0.62
CA TYR A 68 -9.03 12.32 -1.08
C TYR A 68 -9.39 11.81 -2.48
N LYS A 69 -10.68 11.66 -2.78
CA LYS A 69 -11.18 11.22 -4.09
C LYS A 69 -10.91 12.21 -5.24
N GLU A 70 -10.56 13.46 -4.93
CA GLU A 70 -10.30 14.50 -5.92
C GLU A 70 -8.81 14.76 -6.16
N VAL A 71 -7.94 14.10 -5.38
CA VAL A 71 -6.49 14.25 -5.52
C VAL A 71 -6.02 13.65 -6.84
N ARG A 72 -5.39 14.50 -7.67
CA ARG A 72 -4.87 14.10 -8.97
C ARG A 72 -3.39 13.74 -8.88
N VAL A 73 -3.03 12.69 -9.60
CA VAL A 73 -1.62 12.29 -9.80
C VAL A 73 -0.95 13.28 -10.76
N ASP A 74 0.27 13.74 -10.43
CA ASP A 74 1.07 14.56 -11.32
C ASP A 74 1.81 13.68 -12.34
N ASN A 75 1.22 13.57 -13.52
CA ASN A 75 1.80 12.80 -14.61
C ASN A 75 2.88 13.55 -15.43
N ASN A 76 3.24 14.77 -15.05
CA ASN A 76 4.38 15.48 -15.65
C ASN A 76 5.72 14.98 -15.09
N VAL A 77 5.70 14.33 -13.94
CA VAL A 77 6.86 13.66 -13.34
C VAL A 77 6.89 12.21 -13.80
N ALA A 78 8.04 11.72 -14.24
CA ALA A 78 8.21 10.34 -14.71
C ALA A 78 8.30 9.33 -13.55
N TRP A 79 7.39 9.46 -12.56
CA TRP A 79 7.37 8.66 -11.32
C TRP A 79 7.19 7.17 -11.57
N GLN A 80 6.34 6.80 -12.53
CA GLN A 80 6.07 5.40 -12.85
C GLN A 80 7.33 4.68 -13.33
N LYS A 81 8.06 5.29 -14.27
CA LYS A 81 9.34 4.75 -14.75
C LYS A 81 10.36 4.62 -13.62
N GLN A 82 10.41 5.62 -12.73
CA GLN A 82 11.32 5.62 -11.58
C GLN A 82 10.95 4.52 -10.59
N HIS A 83 9.66 4.39 -10.20
CA HIS A 83 9.20 3.37 -9.28
C HIS A 83 9.45 1.97 -9.83
N TRP A 84 9.09 1.74 -11.11
CA TRP A 84 9.32 0.44 -11.73
C TRP A 84 10.80 0.05 -11.74
N LYS A 85 11.67 0.96 -12.16
CA LYS A 85 13.12 0.73 -12.13
C LYS A 85 13.62 0.44 -10.71
N THR A 86 13.08 1.13 -9.70
CA THR A 86 13.44 0.92 -8.30
C THR A 86 13.01 -0.46 -7.83
N LEU A 87 11.78 -0.90 -8.15
CA LEU A 87 11.30 -2.24 -7.84
C LEU A 87 12.14 -3.32 -8.51
N GLN A 88 12.48 -3.15 -9.80
CA GLN A 88 13.38 -4.06 -10.51
C GLN A 88 14.76 -4.15 -9.83
N THR A 89 15.31 -3.02 -9.43
CA THR A 89 16.62 -2.99 -8.76
C THR A 89 16.57 -3.65 -7.38
N ALA A 90 15.48 -3.46 -6.64
CA ALA A 90 15.33 -4.02 -5.30
C ALA A 90 15.01 -5.52 -5.29
N TYR A 91 14.20 -6.00 -6.25
CA TYR A 91 13.57 -7.32 -6.15
C TYR A 91 13.86 -8.27 -7.31
N ARG A 92 14.62 -7.88 -8.35
CA ARG A 92 14.91 -8.76 -9.50
C ARG A 92 15.48 -10.12 -9.10
N THR A 93 16.22 -10.20 -8.02
CA THR A 93 16.82 -11.43 -7.50
C THR A 93 16.00 -12.09 -6.38
N SER A 94 14.83 -11.53 -6.02
CA SER A 94 13.93 -12.21 -5.08
C SER A 94 13.23 -13.39 -5.76
N PRO A 95 12.79 -14.41 -4.99
CA PRO A 95 12.31 -15.68 -5.54
C PRO A 95 11.12 -15.56 -6.49
N TYR A 96 10.23 -14.58 -6.27
CA TYR A 96 8.95 -14.52 -7.00
C TYR A 96 8.76 -13.23 -7.80
N PHE A 97 9.74 -12.32 -7.89
CA PHE A 97 9.58 -11.07 -8.62
C PHE A 97 9.19 -11.32 -10.09
N GLU A 98 9.92 -12.17 -10.79
CA GLU A 98 9.68 -12.48 -12.22
C GLU A 98 8.32 -13.16 -12.46
N TYR A 99 7.80 -13.87 -11.45
CA TYR A 99 6.48 -14.50 -11.54
C TYR A 99 5.34 -13.48 -11.52
N TYR A 100 5.50 -12.38 -10.76
CA TYR A 100 4.44 -11.38 -10.59
C TYR A 100 4.66 -10.10 -11.41
N GLU A 101 5.83 -9.90 -12.02
CA GLU A 101 6.15 -8.64 -12.70
C GLU A 101 5.14 -8.29 -13.80
N ASP A 102 4.67 -9.25 -14.59
CA ASP A 102 3.71 -9.01 -15.68
C ASP A 102 2.34 -8.54 -15.18
N LYS A 103 1.92 -8.96 -14.00
CA LYS A 103 0.67 -8.50 -13.37
C LYS A 103 0.79 -7.10 -12.78
N ILE A 104 1.98 -6.73 -12.30
CA ILE A 104 2.23 -5.48 -11.59
C ILE A 104 2.64 -4.35 -12.56
N VAL A 105 3.38 -4.64 -13.63
CA VAL A 105 3.88 -3.64 -14.58
C VAL A 105 2.79 -2.72 -15.16
N PRO A 106 1.53 -3.14 -15.39
CA PRO A 106 0.48 -2.25 -15.88
C PRO A 106 0.22 -1.03 -14.99
N ILE A 107 0.45 -1.12 -13.68
CA ILE A 107 0.36 0.03 -12.77
C ILE A 107 1.37 1.14 -13.17
N PHE A 108 2.50 0.76 -13.73
CA PHE A 108 3.59 1.66 -14.09
C PHE A 108 3.62 2.05 -15.59
N THR A 109 2.76 1.45 -16.40
CA THR A 109 2.68 1.73 -17.84
C THR A 109 1.39 2.44 -18.24
N GLN A 110 0.33 2.31 -17.44
CA GLN A 110 -0.96 2.97 -17.66
C GLN A 110 -0.99 4.33 -16.96
N LYS A 111 -1.67 5.31 -17.58
CA LYS A 111 -1.86 6.63 -16.97
C LYS A 111 -2.95 6.59 -15.90
N HIS A 112 -2.66 7.15 -14.74
CA HIS A 112 -3.61 7.29 -13.63
C HIS A 112 -3.98 8.76 -13.43
N THR A 113 -5.27 9.06 -13.32
CA THR A 113 -5.75 10.44 -13.12
C THR A 113 -5.92 10.77 -11.65
N PHE A 114 -6.57 9.90 -10.88
CA PHE A 114 -6.85 10.11 -9.47
C PHE A 114 -6.03 9.16 -8.60
N LEU A 115 -5.55 9.70 -7.47
CA LEU A 115 -4.75 8.94 -6.52
C LEU A 115 -5.55 7.80 -5.88
N LEU A 116 -6.82 8.05 -5.55
CA LEU A 116 -7.70 7.02 -4.98
C LEU A 116 -7.89 5.85 -5.94
N ASP A 117 -8.13 6.12 -7.23
CA ASP A 117 -8.31 5.07 -8.25
C ASP A 117 -7.04 4.25 -8.43
N LEU A 118 -5.87 4.91 -8.45
CA LEU A 118 -4.58 4.22 -8.46
C LEU A 118 -4.44 3.28 -7.25
N ASN A 119 -4.77 3.76 -6.04
CA ASN A 119 -4.63 2.96 -4.83
C ASN A 119 -5.59 1.75 -4.82
N LEU A 120 -6.84 1.94 -5.23
CA LEU A 120 -7.78 0.83 -5.40
C LEU A 120 -7.25 -0.18 -6.43
N LYS A 121 -6.69 0.31 -7.54
CA LYS A 121 -6.11 -0.56 -8.57
C LYS A 121 -4.91 -1.35 -8.05
N THR A 122 -4.05 -0.77 -7.20
CA THR A 122 -2.95 -1.53 -6.58
C THR A 122 -3.47 -2.64 -5.69
N ILE A 123 -4.53 -2.41 -4.92
CA ILE A 123 -5.18 -3.43 -4.08
C ILE A 123 -5.74 -4.57 -4.95
N GLU A 124 -6.47 -4.25 -6.02
CA GLU A 124 -7.04 -5.24 -6.94
C GLU A 124 -5.97 -6.14 -7.57
N VAL A 125 -4.87 -5.53 -8.05
CA VAL A 125 -3.76 -6.28 -8.64
C VAL A 125 -3.09 -7.20 -7.62
N LEU A 126 -2.91 -6.75 -6.38
CA LEU A 126 -2.34 -7.56 -5.30
C LEU A 126 -3.26 -8.74 -4.93
N LEU A 127 -4.58 -8.51 -4.86
CA LEU A 127 -5.55 -9.58 -4.63
C LEU A 127 -5.54 -10.61 -5.75
N ASP A 128 -5.44 -10.17 -7.02
CA ASP A 128 -5.29 -11.07 -8.17
C ASP A 128 -3.97 -11.87 -8.11
N CYS A 129 -2.86 -11.24 -7.71
CA CYS A 129 -1.58 -11.93 -7.50
C CYS A 129 -1.68 -13.03 -6.44
N LEU A 130 -2.41 -12.78 -5.36
CA LEU A 130 -2.59 -13.71 -4.23
C LEU A 130 -3.76 -14.69 -4.43
N HIS A 131 -4.49 -14.62 -5.54
CA HIS A 131 -5.72 -15.36 -5.78
C HIS A 131 -6.73 -15.23 -4.64
N ALA A 132 -6.77 -14.04 -3.99
CA ALA A 132 -7.66 -13.71 -2.90
C ALA A 132 -8.87 -12.94 -3.40
N SER A 133 -10.05 -13.31 -2.89
CA SER A 133 -11.29 -12.56 -3.13
C SER A 133 -11.73 -11.92 -1.82
N VAL A 134 -11.89 -10.61 -1.86
CA VAL A 134 -12.30 -9.80 -0.71
C VAL A 134 -13.41 -8.85 -1.13
N GLU A 135 -14.46 -8.78 -0.35
CA GLU A 135 -15.50 -7.79 -0.52
C GLU A 135 -15.27 -6.63 0.45
N TRP A 136 -15.38 -5.41 -0.05
CA TRP A 136 -15.34 -4.21 0.78
C TRP A 136 -16.46 -3.25 0.41
N GLU A 137 -16.88 -2.46 1.38
CA GLU A 137 -17.76 -1.31 1.20
C GLU A 137 -16.92 -0.03 1.10
N LYS A 138 -17.49 1.04 0.56
CA LYS A 138 -16.88 2.38 0.58
C LYS A 138 -17.74 3.29 1.44
N THR A 139 -17.10 4.19 2.19
CA THR A 139 -17.83 5.23 2.89
C THR A 139 -18.55 6.16 1.92
N THR A 140 -19.74 6.60 2.28
CA THR A 140 -20.52 7.61 1.52
C THR A 140 -20.28 9.01 2.08
N SER A 141 -19.89 9.11 3.34
CA SER A 141 -19.57 10.36 4.04
C SER A 141 -18.49 10.11 5.09
N TYR A 142 -17.70 11.14 5.37
CA TYR A 142 -16.72 11.09 6.44
C TYR A 142 -17.39 11.17 7.83
N LYS A 143 -16.93 10.32 8.74
CA LYS A 143 -17.24 10.41 10.18
C LYS A 143 -15.93 10.53 10.95
N GLU A 144 -15.90 11.46 11.90
CA GLU A 144 -14.70 11.71 12.69
C GLU A 144 -14.33 10.53 13.59
N SER A 145 -15.32 9.92 14.23
CA SER A 145 -15.11 8.80 15.16
C SER A 145 -15.86 7.55 14.72
N TYR A 146 -15.21 6.43 14.95
CA TYR A 146 -15.76 5.07 14.89
C TYR A 146 -15.38 4.34 16.18
N PRO A 147 -15.99 3.18 16.51
CA PRO A 147 -15.52 2.33 17.59
C PRO A 147 -14.02 2.03 17.41
N GLU A 148 -13.24 2.11 18.51
CA GLU A 148 -11.77 1.95 18.45
C GLU A 148 -11.33 0.61 17.87
N ASP A 149 -12.07 -0.46 18.15
CA ASP A 149 -11.84 -1.81 17.65
C ASP A 149 -12.18 -2.00 16.16
N GLU A 150 -12.76 -0.99 15.52
CA GLU A 150 -13.10 -0.96 14.10
C GLU A 150 -12.32 0.10 13.32
N ASP A 151 -11.74 1.10 13.98
CA ASP A 151 -11.04 2.22 13.32
C ASP A 151 -9.54 1.99 13.18
N PHE A 152 -9.14 1.46 12.02
CA PHE A 152 -7.74 1.25 11.66
C PHE A 152 -7.19 2.32 10.71
N ARG A 153 -7.86 3.48 10.59
CA ARG A 153 -7.39 4.58 9.74
C ARG A 153 -6.02 5.11 10.15
N TYR A 154 -5.62 4.93 11.41
CA TYR A 154 -4.30 5.30 11.90
C TYR A 154 -3.15 4.58 11.18
N LEU A 155 -3.38 3.39 10.61
CA LEU A 155 -2.39 2.66 9.81
C LEU A 155 -1.95 3.40 8.54
N THR A 156 -2.68 4.45 8.16
CA THR A 156 -2.32 5.31 7.03
C THR A 156 -1.21 6.30 7.38
N ASP A 157 -0.96 6.58 8.65
CA ASP A 157 0.08 7.53 9.08
C ASP A 157 1.47 6.91 8.89
N ALA A 158 2.22 7.42 7.90
CA ALA A 158 3.56 6.92 7.59
C ALA A 158 4.64 7.37 8.60
N LYS A 159 4.31 8.26 9.54
CA LYS A 159 5.21 8.70 10.61
C LYS A 159 5.05 7.87 11.88
N ARG A 160 3.91 7.23 12.05
CA ARG A 160 3.65 6.40 13.22
C ARG A 160 4.53 5.15 13.16
N PRO A 161 5.31 4.86 14.20
CA PRO A 161 6.04 3.59 14.29
C PRO A 161 5.05 2.42 14.21
N TYR A 162 5.48 1.33 13.58
CA TYR A 162 4.74 0.08 13.66
C TYR A 162 4.95 -0.56 15.02
N GLU A 163 3.89 -0.72 15.79
CA GLU A 163 3.89 -1.23 17.17
C GLU A 163 3.44 -2.71 17.24
N GLY A 164 3.02 -3.29 16.11
CA GLY A 164 2.61 -4.69 16.05
C GLY A 164 3.78 -5.65 16.05
N THR A 165 3.51 -6.90 16.38
CA THR A 165 4.46 -7.99 16.17
C THR A 165 4.28 -8.55 14.77
N GLN A 166 5.39 -8.83 14.09
CA GLN A 166 5.38 -9.45 12.78
C GLN A 166 6.40 -10.57 12.75
N THR A 167 5.99 -11.77 12.41
CA THR A 167 6.88 -12.93 12.24
C THR A 167 7.88 -12.63 11.13
N PRO A 168 9.20 -12.73 11.38
CA PRO A 168 10.17 -12.52 10.33
C PRO A 168 10.02 -13.53 9.20
N TYR A 169 10.09 -13.05 7.96
CA TYR A 169 10.25 -13.83 6.74
C TYR A 169 11.56 -13.45 6.04
N TYR A 170 11.96 -14.24 5.07
CA TYR A 170 13.19 -13.94 4.32
C TYR A 170 13.02 -12.61 3.55
N GLN A 171 13.98 -11.68 3.75
CA GLN A 171 14.10 -10.44 2.98
C GLN A 171 15.52 -10.37 2.41
N ILE A 172 15.62 -10.06 1.13
CA ILE A 172 16.87 -10.19 0.34
C ILE A 172 18.07 -9.41 0.91
N PHE A 173 17.82 -8.35 1.68
CA PHE A 173 18.88 -7.54 2.30
C PHE A 173 18.96 -7.72 3.82
N SER A 174 18.27 -8.72 4.39
CA SER A 174 18.23 -8.94 5.85
C SER A 174 19.59 -9.22 6.46
N ASP A 175 20.52 -9.84 5.73
CA ASP A 175 21.89 -10.07 6.18
C ASP A 175 22.65 -8.76 6.45
N LYS A 176 22.26 -7.68 5.75
CA LYS A 176 22.93 -6.38 5.83
C LYS A 176 22.26 -5.40 6.81
N HIS A 177 20.95 -5.42 6.89
CA HIS A 177 20.18 -4.41 7.62
C HIS A 177 19.20 -5.00 8.63
N GLY A 178 19.17 -6.33 8.79
CA GLY A 178 18.19 -7.02 9.63
C GLY A 178 16.79 -7.07 9.00
N PHE A 179 15.84 -7.64 9.72
CA PHE A 179 14.45 -7.68 9.33
C PHE A 179 13.79 -6.31 9.48
N ILE A 180 13.12 -5.84 8.45
CA ILE A 180 12.34 -4.58 8.49
C ILE A 180 10.85 -4.92 8.45
N PRO A 181 10.11 -4.73 9.55
CA PRO A 181 8.69 -5.06 9.60
C PRO A 181 7.83 -4.04 8.85
N ASN A 182 6.63 -4.46 8.52
CA ASN A 182 5.54 -3.64 7.97
C ASN A 182 5.90 -2.79 6.74
N LEU A 183 6.71 -3.36 5.86
CA LEU A 183 6.94 -2.80 4.52
C LEU A 183 5.68 -2.93 3.65
N SER A 184 5.76 -2.44 2.42
CA SER A 184 4.75 -2.73 1.39
C SER A 184 4.51 -4.22 1.28
N ILE A 185 3.26 -4.62 1.05
CA ILE A 185 2.89 -6.00 0.71
C ILE A 185 3.68 -6.55 -0.50
N LEU A 186 4.21 -5.69 -1.37
CA LEU A 186 5.11 -6.10 -2.46
C LEU A 186 6.34 -6.83 -1.95
N ASP A 187 6.90 -6.41 -0.80
CA ASP A 187 8.07 -7.08 -0.20
C ASP A 187 7.73 -8.51 0.17
N LEU A 188 6.62 -8.73 0.87
CA LEU A 188 6.14 -10.07 1.22
C LEU A 188 5.82 -10.91 -0.02
N LEU A 189 5.11 -10.33 -1.00
CA LEU A 189 4.70 -11.02 -2.23
C LEU A 189 5.92 -11.53 -3.01
N PHE A 190 6.95 -10.71 -3.15
CA PHE A 190 8.14 -11.07 -3.93
C PHE A 190 9.06 -12.09 -3.21
N HIS A 191 8.92 -12.25 -1.90
CA HIS A 191 9.71 -13.19 -1.12
C HIS A 191 8.97 -14.49 -0.80
N GLU A 192 7.67 -14.42 -0.47
CA GLU A 192 6.86 -15.57 -0.05
C GLU A 192 5.95 -16.13 -1.16
N GLY A 193 5.70 -15.35 -2.22
CA GLY A 193 4.89 -15.80 -3.35
C GLY A 193 3.50 -16.26 -2.92
N ASN A 194 3.14 -17.48 -3.25
CA ASN A 194 1.83 -18.05 -2.90
C ASN A 194 1.61 -18.20 -1.38
N HIS A 195 2.68 -18.31 -0.59
CA HIS A 195 2.60 -18.40 0.86
C HIS A 195 2.31 -17.05 1.54
N ALA A 196 2.41 -15.94 0.80
CA ALA A 196 2.14 -14.62 1.34
C ALA A 196 0.70 -14.48 1.88
N LEU A 197 -0.29 -15.13 1.27
CA LEU A 197 -1.67 -15.10 1.76
C LEU A 197 -1.83 -15.84 3.09
N ASP A 198 -1.19 -17.00 3.25
CA ASP A 198 -1.21 -17.75 4.51
C ASP A 198 -0.50 -16.97 5.61
N TYR A 199 0.67 -16.41 5.30
CA TYR A 199 1.38 -15.52 6.20
C TYR A 199 0.53 -14.34 6.70
N LEU A 200 -0.24 -13.68 5.82
CA LEU A 200 -1.13 -12.59 6.17
C LEU A 200 -2.28 -13.02 7.12
N ARG A 201 -2.69 -14.28 7.04
CA ARG A 201 -3.78 -14.85 7.86
C ARG A 201 -3.29 -15.35 9.22
N GLU A 202 -2.07 -15.86 9.29
CA GLU A 202 -1.50 -16.46 10.50
C GLU A 202 -0.72 -15.44 11.35
N GLY A 203 -0.21 -14.38 10.76
CA GLY A 203 0.78 -13.47 11.33
C GLY A 203 0.22 -12.32 12.19
N GLN A 204 -1.01 -12.42 12.72
CA GLN A 204 -1.60 -11.42 13.61
C GLN A 204 -1.84 -11.95 15.01
#